data_0c70671957337b078c9f205c9dcbec82
#
_entry.id   0c70671957337b078c9f205c9dcbec82
#
_cell.length_a   1.000
_cell.length_b   1.000
_cell.length_c   1.000
_cell.angle_alpha   90.00
_cell.angle_beta   90.00
_cell.angle_gamma   90.00
#
_symmetry.space_group_name_H-M   'P 1'
#
loop_
_entity.id
_entity.type
_entity.pdbx_description
1 polymer ?
#
loop_
_entity_poly.entity_id
_entity_poly.type
_entity_poly.pdbx_seq_one_letter_code
_entity_poly.pdbx_strand_id
1 'polypeptide(L)'
;MPYQLTYMNYEQRTRLTGTGFNFKIGVTARPVDWLRIGVAYHTPTFYSLTLRYGGDMWSETLSAGNNPEDYDINRFGYMHDNVGSPIWEDAGPNSWNYRSPSRLMMGAAVTLAKRVILSADYERSWYQSIRLQQSPIIGLSYTGSMKEYFKGSNTVRVGAEAYVLPFLPVRVGYIWNGSTLRDGYKDIVATHPMPTQQSYITAGFGIKFNKCVYMDFAYQYGTTKYSSYQTFYAIDEFDPNLNIESRLFTTKTNRHIGVITLGFRF
;
A
#
# COMPACT_ATOMS: atom_id res chain seq x y z
N MET A 1 -17.55 41.16 -2.89
CA MET A 1 -16.83 41.32 -4.17
C MET A 1 -16.30 39.96 -4.58
N PRO A 2 -16.45 39.51 -5.81
CA PRO A 2 -15.87 38.23 -6.20
C PRO A 2 -14.34 38.41 -6.36
N TYR A 3 -13.58 37.64 -5.61
CA TYR A 3 -12.14 37.50 -5.84
C TYR A 3 -11.93 36.45 -6.91
N GLN A 4 -11.12 36.73 -7.90
CA GLN A 4 -10.73 35.77 -8.92
C GLN A 4 -9.32 35.30 -8.64
N LEU A 5 -9.15 34.01 -8.37
CA LEU A 5 -7.86 33.37 -8.24
C LEU A 5 -7.16 33.35 -9.59
N THR A 6 -6.00 33.99 -9.70
CA THR A 6 -5.22 34.04 -10.95
C THR A 6 -4.07 33.05 -10.96
N TYR A 7 -3.51 32.79 -9.80
CA TYR A 7 -2.39 31.86 -9.64
C TYR A 7 -2.42 31.23 -8.24
N MET A 8 -2.09 29.95 -8.18
CA MET A 8 -1.86 29.23 -6.94
C MET A 8 -0.65 28.32 -7.12
N ASN A 9 0.29 28.41 -6.19
CA ASN A 9 1.39 27.45 -6.08
C ASN A 9 1.28 26.72 -4.75
N TYR A 10 1.33 25.40 -4.79
CA TYR A 10 1.39 24.54 -3.62
C TYR A 10 2.57 23.60 -3.76
N GLU A 11 3.51 23.69 -2.84
CA GLU A 11 4.66 22.80 -2.76
C GLU A 11 4.61 22.03 -1.45
N GLN A 12 4.67 20.72 -1.52
CA GLN A 12 4.75 19.84 -0.36
C GLN A 12 6.01 18.98 -0.44
N ARG A 13 6.77 18.95 0.65
CA ARG A 13 7.96 18.11 0.79
C ARG A 13 7.80 17.17 1.96
N THR A 14 8.04 15.89 1.73
CA THR A 14 8.01 14.88 2.79
C THR A 14 9.27 14.03 2.70
N ARG A 15 9.95 13.86 3.83
CA ARG A 15 11.14 13.01 3.93
C ARG A 15 11.00 12.09 5.13
N LEU A 16 10.93 10.78 4.86
CA LEU A 16 10.94 9.74 5.88
C LEU A 16 12.29 9.03 5.86
N THR A 17 12.97 9.02 7.01
CA THR A 17 14.25 8.33 7.20
C THR A 17 14.16 7.43 8.42
N GLY A 18 14.99 6.40 8.49
CA GLY A 18 15.04 5.55 9.66
C GLY A 18 15.74 4.23 9.41
N THR A 19 15.77 3.43 10.46
CA THR A 19 16.37 2.10 10.48
C THR A 19 15.33 1.08 10.95
N GLY A 20 15.48 -0.17 10.53
CA GLY A 20 14.60 -1.25 10.95
C GLY A 20 15.35 -2.56 11.10
N PHE A 21 14.96 -3.35 12.11
CA PHE A 21 15.51 -4.66 12.38
C PHE A 21 14.40 -5.72 12.43
N ASN A 22 14.63 -6.86 11.79
CA ASN A 22 13.79 -8.04 11.91
C ASN A 22 14.64 -9.33 11.84
N PHE A 23 14.03 -10.42 12.25
CA PHE A 23 14.59 -11.76 12.12
C PHE A 23 13.66 -12.61 11.24
N LYS A 24 14.27 -13.46 10.40
CA LYS A 24 13.55 -14.39 9.52
C LYS A 24 14.17 -15.77 9.67
N ILE A 25 13.31 -16.76 9.86
CA ILE A 25 13.72 -18.16 9.90
C ILE A 25 12.81 -18.96 8.99
N GLY A 26 13.37 -19.93 8.28
CA GLY A 26 12.60 -20.81 7.41
C GLY A 26 13.30 -22.13 7.20
N VAL A 27 12.49 -23.16 7.00
CA VAL A 27 12.94 -24.52 6.71
C VAL A 27 12.20 -24.99 5.47
N THR A 28 12.95 -25.60 4.55
CA THR A 28 12.40 -26.29 3.39
C THR A 28 12.87 -27.74 3.44
N ALA A 29 11.95 -28.68 3.29
CA ALA A 29 12.21 -30.09 3.22
C ALA A 29 11.74 -30.67 1.89
N ARG A 30 12.45 -31.70 1.44
CA ARG A 30 12.09 -32.52 0.30
C ARG A 30 12.00 -33.97 0.75
N PRO A 31 10.86 -34.36 1.38
CA PRO A 31 10.71 -35.69 1.96
C PRO A 31 10.76 -36.79 0.89
N VAL A 32 10.30 -36.49 -0.30
CA VAL A 32 10.37 -37.34 -1.49
C VAL A 32 10.67 -36.50 -2.75
N ASP A 33 11.12 -37.13 -3.80
CA ASP A 33 11.60 -36.43 -5.00
C ASP A 33 10.57 -35.53 -5.68
N TRP A 34 9.32 -35.87 -5.55
CA TRP A 34 8.20 -35.15 -6.17
C TRP A 34 7.55 -34.10 -5.25
N LEU A 35 7.90 -34.07 -3.93
CA LEU A 35 7.26 -33.18 -2.95
C LEU A 35 8.29 -32.27 -2.27
N ARG A 36 8.01 -30.97 -2.26
CA ARG A 36 8.70 -29.96 -1.45
C ARG A 36 7.70 -29.29 -0.53
N ILE A 37 8.07 -29.13 0.72
CA ILE A 37 7.30 -28.39 1.72
C ILE A 37 8.19 -27.36 2.39
N GLY A 38 7.63 -26.23 2.74
CA GLY A 38 8.37 -25.16 3.39
C GLY A 38 7.53 -24.44 4.41
N VAL A 39 8.18 -23.99 5.49
CA VAL A 39 7.60 -23.11 6.50
C VAL A 39 8.59 -22.02 6.80
N ALA A 40 8.13 -20.79 6.88
CA ALA A 40 8.96 -19.65 7.26
C ALA A 40 8.19 -18.71 8.19
N TYR A 41 8.89 -18.16 9.16
CA TYR A 41 8.38 -17.16 10.07
C TYR A 41 9.22 -15.89 10.00
N HIS A 42 8.54 -14.77 9.82
CA HIS A 42 9.15 -13.45 9.87
C HIS A 42 8.67 -12.74 11.13
N THR A 43 9.60 -12.36 11.99
CA THR A 43 9.28 -11.51 13.14
C THR A 43 8.78 -10.16 12.69
N PRO A 44 8.10 -9.39 13.53
CA PRO A 44 7.89 -7.97 13.28
C PRO A 44 9.20 -7.27 12.96
N THR A 45 9.14 -6.28 12.08
CA THR A 45 10.23 -5.32 11.91
C THR A 45 10.01 -4.19 12.90
N PHE A 46 11.01 -3.91 13.70
CA PHE A 46 11.04 -2.79 14.62
C PHE A 46 11.75 -1.63 13.93
N TYR A 47 11.02 -0.56 13.65
CA TYR A 47 11.52 0.62 12.98
C TYR A 47 11.67 1.78 13.97
N SER A 48 12.76 2.50 13.85
CA SER A 48 12.92 3.85 14.39
C SER A 48 12.90 4.81 13.19
N LEU A 49 11.89 5.66 13.11
CA LEU A 49 11.58 6.51 11.97
C LEU A 49 11.62 7.96 12.36
N THR A 50 12.08 8.80 11.45
CA THR A 50 12.03 10.26 11.55
C THR A 50 11.35 10.81 10.33
N LEU A 51 10.24 11.52 10.53
CA LEU A 51 9.50 12.20 9.49
C LEU A 51 9.84 13.69 9.51
N ARG A 52 10.11 14.21 8.33
CA ARG A 52 10.21 15.63 8.05
C ARG A 52 9.24 15.96 6.94
N TYR A 53 8.41 16.95 7.15
CA TYR A 53 7.51 17.43 6.11
C TYR A 53 7.39 18.95 6.19
N GLY A 54 7.05 19.56 5.09
CA GLY A 54 6.73 20.99 5.01
C GLY A 54 5.91 21.25 3.77
N GLY A 55 5.17 22.32 3.80
CA GLY A 55 4.38 22.75 2.67
C GLY A 55 4.36 24.27 2.60
N ASP A 56 4.50 24.76 1.37
CA ASP A 56 4.37 26.17 1.04
C ASP A 56 3.19 26.33 0.09
N MET A 57 2.31 27.26 0.39
CA MET A 57 1.22 27.64 -0.49
C MET A 57 1.17 29.15 -0.61
N TRP A 58 1.20 29.64 -1.83
CA TRP A 58 0.87 31.01 -2.08
C TRP A 58 -0.07 31.17 -3.26
N SER A 59 -0.89 32.20 -3.22
CA SER A 59 -1.88 32.48 -4.24
C SER A 59 -1.91 33.96 -4.58
N GLU A 60 -2.23 34.25 -5.82
CA GLU A 60 -2.51 35.59 -6.31
C GLU A 60 -4.01 35.66 -6.65
N THR A 61 -4.66 36.69 -6.16
CA THR A 61 -6.07 36.95 -6.47
C THR A 61 -6.21 38.35 -7.07
N LEU A 62 -7.05 38.44 -8.07
CA LEU A 62 -7.51 39.73 -8.57
C LEU A 62 -8.72 40.19 -7.75
N SER A 63 -8.62 41.36 -7.17
CA SER A 63 -9.76 42.05 -6.58
C SER A 63 -10.33 42.99 -7.66
N ALA A 64 -11.58 42.80 -8.00
CA ALA A 64 -12.28 43.77 -8.84
C ALA A 64 -12.51 45.03 -7.97
N GLY A 65 -11.79 46.12 -8.30
CA GLY A 65 -12.14 47.46 -7.84
C GLY A 65 -13.52 47.88 -8.36
N ASN A 66 -14.06 48.98 -7.84
CA ASN A 66 -15.35 49.52 -8.31
C ASN A 66 -15.33 49.97 -9.76
N ASN A 67 -14.16 50.06 -10.38
CA ASN A 67 -13.97 50.31 -11.80
C ASN A 67 -13.28 49.12 -12.48
N PRO A 68 -13.69 48.71 -13.69
CA PRO A 68 -13.06 47.64 -14.46
C PRO A 68 -11.57 47.87 -14.79
N GLU A 69 -11.08 49.08 -14.60
CA GLU A 69 -9.69 49.47 -14.86
C GLU A 69 -8.79 49.38 -13.61
N ASP A 70 -9.37 49.25 -12.41
CA ASP A 70 -8.64 49.12 -11.14
C ASP A 70 -8.49 47.66 -10.73
N TYR A 71 -7.80 46.87 -11.53
CA TYR A 71 -7.36 45.53 -11.11
C TYR A 71 -6.12 45.67 -10.25
N ASP A 72 -6.30 45.58 -8.97
CA ASP A 72 -5.18 45.46 -8.02
C ASP A 72 -4.83 43.99 -7.81
N ILE A 73 -3.59 43.60 -8.11
CA ILE A 73 -3.08 42.27 -7.82
C ILE A 73 -2.76 42.22 -6.33
N ASN A 74 -3.74 41.82 -5.55
CA ASN A 74 -3.53 41.59 -4.13
C ASN A 74 -2.91 40.22 -3.94
N ARG A 75 -1.68 40.19 -3.47
CA ARG A 75 -1.02 38.96 -3.03
C ARG A 75 -1.59 38.57 -1.68
N PHE A 76 -2.53 37.64 -1.68
CA PHE A 76 -3.07 37.09 -0.45
C PHE A 76 -2.32 35.82 -0.06
N GLY A 77 -1.70 35.89 1.11
CA GLY A 77 -1.45 34.75 1.96
C GLY A 77 -0.33 33.82 1.53
N TYR A 78 0.86 34.12 2.00
CA TYR A 78 1.87 33.12 2.24
C TYR A 78 1.41 32.27 3.42
N MET A 79 0.88 31.08 3.17
CA MET A 79 0.67 30.08 4.23
C MET A 79 1.87 29.18 4.30
N HIS A 80 2.69 29.42 5.29
CA HIS A 80 3.78 28.54 5.63
C HIS A 80 3.32 27.62 6.75
N ASP A 81 2.96 26.38 6.38
CA ASP A 81 2.56 25.39 7.36
C ASP A 81 3.77 24.58 7.82
N ASN A 82 4.26 24.95 8.98
CA ASN A 82 5.30 24.25 9.71
C ASN A 82 4.73 23.29 10.75
N VAL A 83 3.57 22.69 10.50
CA VAL A 83 2.95 21.80 11.48
C VAL A 83 3.88 20.64 11.81
N GLY A 84 4.65 20.85 12.85
CA GLY A 84 5.40 19.82 13.55
C GLY A 84 6.60 19.23 12.83
N SER A 85 7.14 19.90 11.84
CA SER A 85 8.28 19.37 11.14
C SER A 85 9.36 20.37 10.85
N PRO A 86 10.55 20.04 11.20
CA PRO A 86 11.71 20.79 10.77
C PRO A 86 12.14 20.37 9.37
N ILE A 87 11.51 20.90 8.36
CA ILE A 87 12.29 21.26 7.17
C ILE A 87 13.16 22.47 7.53
N TRP A 88 12.79 23.18 8.55
CA TRP A 88 13.39 24.36 9.13
C TRP A 88 14.09 23.98 10.44
N GLU A 89 15.26 24.50 10.69
CA GLU A 89 16.19 24.10 11.76
C GLU A 89 15.62 24.19 13.19
N ASP A 90 14.47 24.87 13.39
CA ASP A 90 13.95 25.22 14.72
C ASP A 90 12.93 24.25 15.31
N ALA A 91 12.40 23.31 14.55
CA ALA A 91 11.49 22.30 15.07
C ALA A 91 12.18 20.94 15.17
N GLY A 92 12.21 20.33 16.32
CA GLY A 92 12.89 19.06 16.58
C GLY A 92 12.41 17.91 15.66
N PRO A 93 13.23 16.88 15.44
CA PRO A 93 12.87 15.78 14.55
C PRO A 93 11.66 15.02 15.10
N ASN A 94 10.64 14.80 14.26
CA ASN A 94 9.50 13.97 14.58
C ASN A 94 9.92 12.50 14.47
N SER A 95 10.43 11.96 15.57
CA SER A 95 10.87 10.57 15.66
C SER A 95 9.80 9.73 16.31
N TRP A 96 9.57 8.55 15.78
CA TRP A 96 8.58 7.61 16.27
C TRP A 96 9.00 6.17 15.99
N ASN A 97 8.46 5.25 16.79
CA ASN A 97 8.73 3.84 16.65
C ASN A 97 7.52 3.13 16.02
N TYR A 98 7.80 2.32 15.02
CA TYR A 98 6.80 1.52 14.33
C TYR A 98 7.18 0.04 14.38
N ARG A 99 6.23 -0.80 14.77
CA ARG A 99 6.36 -2.24 14.73
C ARG A 99 5.42 -2.80 13.68
N SER A 100 5.98 -3.44 12.64
CA SER A 100 5.20 -4.09 11.58
C SER A 100 4.55 -5.40 12.04
N PRO A 101 3.60 -5.97 11.27
CA PRO A 101 3.06 -7.29 11.55
C PRO A 101 4.13 -8.38 11.41
N SER A 102 4.03 -9.43 12.23
CA SER A 102 4.72 -10.69 11.98
C SER A 102 3.99 -11.51 10.91
N ARG A 103 4.69 -12.44 10.27
CA ARG A 103 4.13 -13.30 9.22
C ARG A 103 4.58 -14.75 9.37
N LEU A 104 3.64 -15.68 9.16
CA LEU A 104 3.90 -17.10 8.98
C LEU A 104 3.55 -17.49 7.55
N MET A 105 4.45 -18.16 6.89
CA MET A 105 4.29 -18.66 5.54
C MET A 105 4.47 -20.17 5.51
N MET A 106 3.59 -20.86 4.82
CA MET A 106 3.64 -22.29 4.58
C MET A 106 3.40 -22.56 3.12
N GLY A 107 4.18 -23.43 2.51
CA GLY A 107 4.05 -23.75 1.11
C GLY A 107 4.35 -25.19 0.80
N ALA A 108 3.72 -25.70 -0.26
CA ALA A 108 3.99 -27.00 -0.81
C ALA A 108 4.05 -26.93 -2.34
N ALA A 109 4.94 -27.74 -2.92
CA ALA A 109 5.02 -27.90 -4.37
C ALA A 109 5.19 -29.39 -4.72
N VAL A 110 4.39 -29.83 -5.69
CA VAL A 110 4.38 -31.21 -6.20
C VAL A 110 4.83 -31.22 -7.64
N THR A 111 5.79 -32.07 -7.95
CA THR A 111 6.29 -32.28 -9.34
C THR A 111 5.75 -33.60 -9.87
N LEU A 112 4.91 -33.53 -10.91
CA LEU A 112 4.28 -34.68 -11.53
C LEU A 112 4.98 -35.00 -12.86
N ALA A 113 5.32 -36.26 -13.06
CA ALA A 113 5.95 -36.79 -14.28
C ALA A 113 7.14 -35.95 -14.79
N LYS A 114 7.85 -35.23 -13.93
CA LYS A 114 8.96 -34.31 -14.24
C LYS A 114 8.59 -33.19 -15.26
N ARG A 115 7.29 -32.96 -15.50
CA ARG A 115 6.81 -32.01 -16.51
C ARG A 115 5.79 -31.00 -15.96
N VAL A 116 5.08 -31.33 -14.87
CA VAL A 116 4.07 -30.48 -14.28
C VAL A 116 4.46 -30.19 -12.84
N ILE A 117 4.41 -28.93 -12.45
CA ILE A 117 4.62 -28.48 -11.08
C ILE A 117 3.33 -27.79 -10.62
N LEU A 118 2.79 -28.28 -9.50
CA LEU A 118 1.68 -27.63 -8.82
C LEU A 118 2.23 -27.04 -7.50
N SER A 119 1.84 -25.82 -7.18
CA SER A 119 2.23 -25.17 -5.92
C SER A 119 1.05 -24.55 -5.23
N ALA A 120 1.10 -24.54 -3.91
CA ALA A 120 0.17 -23.82 -3.06
C ALA A 120 0.93 -23.21 -1.89
N ASP A 121 0.67 -21.92 -1.61
CA ASP A 121 1.25 -21.19 -0.51
C ASP A 121 0.16 -20.51 0.31
N TYR A 122 0.32 -20.55 1.61
CA TYR A 122 -0.52 -19.85 2.57
C TYR A 122 0.35 -18.93 3.42
N GLU A 123 -0.11 -17.67 3.57
CA GLU A 123 0.53 -16.69 4.44
C GLU A 123 -0.49 -16.12 5.42
N ARG A 124 -0.13 -16.11 6.69
CA ARG A 124 -0.85 -15.42 7.75
C ARG A 124 -0.05 -14.24 8.23
N SER A 125 -0.61 -13.04 8.15
CA SER A 125 -0.02 -11.79 8.65
C SER A 125 -0.86 -11.24 9.79
N TRP A 126 -0.24 -10.92 10.93
CA TRP A 126 -0.94 -10.46 12.15
C TRP A 126 -0.96 -8.92 12.22
N TYR A 127 -1.80 -8.27 11.41
CA TYR A 127 -1.91 -6.80 11.36
C TYR A 127 -2.37 -6.17 12.68
N GLN A 128 -3.14 -6.90 13.50
CA GLN A 128 -3.51 -6.45 14.85
C GLN A 128 -2.32 -6.32 15.81
N SER A 129 -1.15 -6.84 15.45
CA SER A 129 0.08 -6.72 16.24
C SER A 129 0.89 -5.45 15.95
N ILE A 130 0.46 -4.64 15.00
CA ILE A 130 1.06 -3.33 14.71
C ILE A 130 1.10 -2.47 15.98
N ARG A 131 2.20 -1.77 16.17
CA ARG A 131 2.37 -0.79 17.24
C ARG A 131 2.94 0.49 16.66
N LEU A 132 2.39 1.59 17.09
CA LEU A 132 2.86 2.92 16.81
C LEU A 132 3.12 3.60 18.15
N GLN A 133 4.32 4.06 18.40
CA GLN A 133 4.71 4.68 19.68
C GLN A 133 5.41 6.00 19.43
N GLN A 134 5.14 6.98 20.30
CA GLN A 134 5.84 8.26 20.33
C GLN A 134 5.77 9.04 19.02
N SER A 135 4.60 9.13 18.39
CA SER A 135 4.43 10.08 17.30
C SER A 135 4.14 11.47 17.91
N PRO A 136 5.07 12.43 17.82
CA PRO A 136 4.85 13.77 18.35
C PRO A 136 3.81 14.54 17.53
N ILE A 137 3.56 14.14 16.29
CA ILE A 137 2.64 14.84 15.38
C ILE A 137 1.19 14.76 15.86
N ILE A 138 0.81 13.74 16.61
CA ILE A 138 -0.59 13.47 16.89
C ILE A 138 -0.84 13.18 18.37
N GLY A 139 0.01 13.40 19.30
CA GLY A 139 -0.27 13.23 20.75
C GLY A 139 -1.05 11.96 21.17
N LEU A 140 -1.38 11.08 20.21
CA LEU A 140 -2.27 9.95 20.33
C LEU A 140 -1.49 8.64 20.22
N SER A 141 -1.62 7.81 21.22
CA SER A 141 -1.17 6.43 21.15
C SER A 141 -2.16 5.60 20.35
N TYR A 142 -1.94 5.46 19.05
CA TYR A 142 -2.81 4.64 18.16
C TYR A 142 -2.74 3.13 18.41
N THR A 143 -1.93 2.69 19.35
CA THR A 143 -1.73 1.26 19.59
C THR A 143 -3.02 0.52 19.99
N GLY A 144 -3.91 1.17 20.73
CA GLY A 144 -5.24 0.63 21.08
C GLY A 144 -6.12 0.45 19.85
N SER A 145 -6.20 1.50 19.07
CA SER A 145 -7.03 1.56 17.86
C SER A 145 -6.60 0.54 16.80
N MET A 146 -5.29 0.24 16.67
CA MET A 146 -4.83 -0.76 15.71
C MET A 146 -5.38 -2.15 15.98
N LYS A 147 -5.55 -2.56 17.24
CA LYS A 147 -6.16 -3.86 17.58
C LYS A 147 -7.66 -3.87 17.31
N GLU A 148 -8.29 -2.74 17.43
CA GLU A 148 -9.72 -2.56 17.22
C GLU A 148 -10.05 -2.62 15.72
N TYR A 149 -9.32 -1.89 14.89
CA TYR A 149 -9.59 -1.78 13.45
C TYR A 149 -9.04 -2.96 12.64
N PHE A 150 -7.89 -3.52 13.04
CA PHE A 150 -7.20 -4.53 12.26
C PHE A 150 -7.35 -5.94 12.81
N LYS A 151 -7.43 -6.89 11.89
CA LYS A 151 -7.32 -8.33 12.14
C LYS A 151 -6.14 -8.91 11.37
N GLY A 152 -5.82 -10.18 11.60
CA GLY A 152 -4.87 -10.86 10.75
C GLY A 152 -5.42 -11.07 9.34
N SER A 153 -4.57 -10.87 8.34
CA SER A 153 -4.89 -11.16 6.94
C SER A 153 -4.35 -12.53 6.53
N ASN A 154 -5.11 -13.20 5.68
CA ASN A 154 -4.70 -14.44 5.03
C ASN A 154 -4.40 -14.15 3.57
N THR A 155 -3.33 -14.73 3.04
CA THR A 155 -3.03 -14.77 1.62
C THR A 155 -2.92 -16.22 1.18
N VAL A 156 -3.60 -16.56 0.09
CA VAL A 156 -3.51 -17.86 -0.56
C VAL A 156 -2.97 -17.65 -1.97
N ARG A 157 -1.97 -18.43 -2.34
CA ARG A 157 -1.42 -18.45 -3.69
C ARG A 157 -1.45 -19.89 -4.19
N VAL A 158 -1.93 -20.10 -5.40
CA VAL A 158 -1.87 -21.38 -6.09
C VAL A 158 -1.31 -21.17 -7.48
N GLY A 159 -0.51 -22.12 -7.95
CA GLY A 159 0.12 -22.02 -9.24
C GLY A 159 0.33 -23.39 -9.88
N ALA A 160 0.34 -23.38 -11.20
CA ALA A 160 0.71 -24.53 -12.01
C ALA A 160 1.69 -24.09 -13.10
N GLU A 161 2.71 -24.92 -13.32
CA GLU A 161 3.63 -24.83 -14.46
C GLU A 161 3.61 -26.17 -15.19
N ALA A 162 3.52 -26.14 -16.52
CA ALA A 162 3.60 -27.31 -17.35
C ALA A 162 4.57 -27.08 -18.51
N TYR A 163 5.48 -28.02 -18.74
CA TYR A 163 6.33 -28.06 -19.92
C TYR A 163 5.55 -28.69 -21.05
N VAL A 164 4.88 -27.86 -21.87
CA VAL A 164 4.17 -28.32 -23.09
C VAL A 164 5.18 -28.89 -24.11
N LEU A 165 6.30 -28.18 -24.25
CA LEU A 165 7.48 -28.64 -24.96
C LEU A 165 8.71 -28.49 -24.04
N PRO A 166 9.82 -29.19 -24.28
CA PRO A 166 11.01 -29.09 -23.42
C PRO A 166 11.55 -27.64 -23.26
N PHE A 167 11.28 -26.79 -24.23
CA PHE A 167 11.70 -25.40 -24.28
C PHE A 167 10.57 -24.39 -23.95
N LEU A 168 9.31 -24.87 -23.76
CA LEU A 168 8.12 -24.03 -23.63
C LEU A 168 7.36 -24.36 -22.32
N PRO A 169 7.77 -23.83 -21.17
CA PRO A 169 6.95 -23.84 -19.96
C PRO A 169 5.79 -22.84 -20.08
N VAL A 170 4.60 -23.28 -19.70
CA VAL A 170 3.39 -22.46 -19.54
C VAL A 170 3.03 -22.43 -18.06
N ARG A 171 2.62 -21.26 -17.57
CA ARG A 171 2.33 -21.01 -16.15
C ARG A 171 0.99 -20.33 -15.98
N VAL A 172 0.25 -20.75 -14.98
CA VAL A 172 -0.96 -20.07 -14.51
C VAL A 172 -0.93 -19.96 -13.00
N GLY A 173 -1.54 -18.94 -12.46
CA GLY A 173 -1.59 -18.75 -11.03
C GLY A 173 -2.77 -17.90 -10.58
N TYR A 174 -3.11 -18.07 -9.32
CA TYR A 174 -4.12 -17.28 -8.64
C TYR A 174 -3.63 -16.86 -7.26
N ILE A 175 -3.88 -15.61 -6.89
CA ILE A 175 -3.54 -15.03 -5.60
C ILE A 175 -4.81 -14.43 -5.02
N TRP A 176 -5.10 -14.74 -3.78
CA TRP A 176 -6.14 -14.11 -3.00
C TRP A 176 -5.58 -13.55 -1.71
N ASN A 177 -5.82 -12.24 -1.46
CA ASN A 177 -5.46 -11.55 -0.23
C ASN A 177 -6.75 -11.14 0.48
N GLY A 178 -6.91 -11.60 1.71
CA GLY A 178 -8.04 -11.25 2.55
C GLY A 178 -7.92 -9.86 3.15
N SER A 179 -9.04 -9.36 3.70
CA SER A 179 -9.09 -8.08 4.40
C SER A 179 -8.18 -8.07 5.63
N THR A 180 -7.51 -6.95 5.83
CA THR A 180 -6.82 -6.61 7.07
C THR A 180 -7.76 -5.98 8.11
N LEU A 181 -8.89 -5.39 7.65
CA LEU A 181 -9.88 -4.73 8.50
C LEU A 181 -10.84 -5.77 9.11
N ARG A 182 -11.24 -5.53 10.34
CA ARG A 182 -12.35 -6.28 10.99
C ARG A 182 -13.67 -5.98 10.30
N ASP A 183 -14.62 -6.90 10.42
CA ASP A 183 -15.86 -6.83 9.65
C ASP A 183 -16.73 -5.60 10.01
N GLY A 184 -16.79 -5.19 11.28
CA GLY A 184 -17.47 -3.96 11.70
C GLY A 184 -16.84 -2.65 11.22
N TYR A 185 -15.66 -2.70 10.65
CA TYR A 185 -14.91 -1.50 10.23
C TYR A 185 -14.71 -1.39 8.72
N LYS A 186 -15.29 -2.28 7.94
CA LYS A 186 -15.26 -2.18 6.46
C LYS A 186 -16.11 -1.04 5.92
N ASP A 187 -17.12 -0.64 6.69
CA ASP A 187 -18.10 0.38 6.35
C ASP A 187 -17.88 1.67 7.14
N ILE A 188 -16.81 1.75 7.92
CA ILE A 188 -16.45 2.99 8.59
C ILE A 188 -15.97 3.98 7.55
N VAL A 189 -16.52 5.17 7.67
CA VAL A 189 -16.15 6.35 6.92
C VAL A 189 -14.70 6.70 7.19
N ALA A 190 -13.84 6.20 6.33
CA ALA A 190 -12.45 6.64 6.30
C ALA A 190 -12.34 7.73 5.23
N THR A 191 -11.58 8.76 5.51
CA THR A 191 -11.21 9.77 4.50
C THR A 191 -10.39 9.16 3.37
N HIS A 192 -9.82 7.97 3.58
CA HIS A 192 -9.04 7.25 2.58
C HIS A 192 -9.52 5.79 2.47
N PRO A 193 -9.84 5.31 1.25
CA PRO A 193 -10.26 3.93 1.06
C PRO A 193 -9.13 2.95 1.34
N MET A 194 -9.41 1.90 2.11
CA MET A 194 -8.45 0.84 2.43
C MET A 194 -8.79 -0.44 1.64
N PRO A 195 -7.79 -1.18 1.14
CA PRO A 195 -8.04 -2.45 0.47
C PRO A 195 -8.69 -3.46 1.41
N THR A 196 -9.85 -3.99 1.00
CA THR A 196 -10.58 -5.03 1.78
C THR A 196 -10.37 -6.42 1.20
N GLN A 197 -10.21 -6.53 -0.10
CA GLN A 197 -9.95 -7.79 -0.77
C GLN A 197 -9.18 -7.54 -2.05
N GLN A 198 -8.19 -8.38 -2.31
CA GLN A 198 -7.42 -8.33 -3.55
C GLN A 198 -7.35 -9.74 -4.14
N SER A 199 -7.54 -9.86 -5.43
CA SER A 199 -7.35 -11.10 -6.16
C SER A 199 -6.62 -10.85 -7.47
N TYR A 200 -5.75 -11.79 -7.84
CA TYR A 200 -4.95 -11.70 -9.05
C TYR A 200 -4.98 -13.03 -9.77
N ILE A 201 -5.17 -12.97 -11.07
CA ILE A 201 -5.00 -14.10 -11.99
C ILE A 201 -3.75 -13.81 -12.81
N THR A 202 -2.88 -14.79 -12.92
CA THR A 202 -1.65 -14.68 -13.69
C THR A 202 -1.57 -15.79 -14.73
N ALA A 203 -1.07 -15.44 -15.90
CA ALA A 203 -0.75 -16.39 -16.96
C ALA A 203 0.57 -15.99 -17.60
N GLY A 204 1.35 -16.97 -18.05
CA GLY A 204 2.63 -16.69 -18.70
C GLY A 204 3.18 -17.90 -19.41
N PHE A 205 4.17 -17.66 -20.24
CA PHE A 205 4.95 -18.71 -20.88
C PHE A 205 6.40 -18.27 -21.03
N GLY A 206 7.27 -19.24 -21.06
CA GLY A 206 8.70 -19.02 -21.31
C GLY A 206 9.12 -19.66 -22.61
N ILE A 207 10.17 -19.12 -23.22
CA ILE A 207 10.85 -19.72 -24.38
C ILE A 207 12.32 -19.85 -24.02
N LYS A 208 12.85 -21.06 -24.06
CA LYS A 208 14.28 -21.35 -23.93
C LYS A 208 14.88 -21.48 -25.32
N PHE A 209 15.62 -20.46 -25.74
CA PHE A 209 16.28 -20.48 -27.08
C PHE A 209 17.47 -21.43 -27.08
N ASN A 210 18.24 -21.48 -26.01
CA ASN A 210 19.35 -22.38 -25.79
C ASN A 210 19.64 -22.56 -24.29
N LYS A 211 20.77 -23.16 -23.93
CA LYS A 211 21.16 -23.36 -22.52
C LYS A 211 21.44 -22.04 -21.77
N CYS A 212 21.77 -21.00 -22.51
CA CYS A 212 22.22 -19.71 -21.96
C CYS A 212 21.15 -18.61 -22.03
N VAL A 213 20.22 -18.66 -22.99
CA VAL A 213 19.27 -17.57 -23.25
C VAL A 213 17.84 -18.05 -23.15
N TYR A 214 17.03 -17.33 -22.40
CA TYR A 214 15.60 -17.58 -22.30
C TYR A 214 14.83 -16.26 -22.24
N MET A 215 13.56 -16.31 -22.59
CA MET A 215 12.63 -15.18 -22.50
C MET A 215 11.34 -15.66 -21.87
N ASP A 216 10.82 -14.87 -20.91
CA ASP A 216 9.55 -15.11 -20.24
C ASP A 216 8.59 -13.97 -20.52
N PHE A 217 7.34 -14.34 -20.78
CA PHE A 217 6.20 -13.44 -20.88
C PHE A 217 5.25 -13.74 -19.72
N ALA A 218 4.83 -12.71 -19.01
CA ALA A 218 3.87 -12.83 -17.94
C ALA A 218 2.81 -11.75 -18.05
N TYR A 219 1.58 -12.12 -17.78
CA TYR A 219 0.44 -11.23 -17.68
C TYR A 219 -0.27 -11.43 -16.36
N GLN A 220 -0.67 -10.35 -15.72
CA GLN A 220 -1.43 -10.36 -14.50
C GLN A 220 -2.65 -9.46 -14.63
N TYR A 221 -3.80 -10.01 -14.27
CA TYR A 221 -5.03 -9.27 -14.04
C TYR A 221 -5.33 -9.24 -12.55
N GLY A 222 -5.43 -8.04 -11.98
CA GLY A 222 -5.71 -7.82 -10.57
C GLY A 222 -7.00 -7.06 -10.35
N THR A 223 -7.74 -7.45 -9.32
CA THR A 223 -8.92 -6.75 -8.83
C THR A 223 -8.71 -6.42 -7.35
N THR A 224 -8.89 -5.16 -6.99
CA THR A 224 -8.87 -4.69 -5.61
C THR A 224 -10.21 -4.05 -5.27
N LYS A 225 -10.86 -4.53 -4.21
CA LYS A 225 -12.02 -3.90 -3.59
C LYS A 225 -11.55 -3.09 -2.40
N TYR A 226 -12.13 -1.91 -2.23
CA TYR A 226 -11.81 -1.02 -1.12
C TYR A 226 -12.98 -0.91 -0.15
N SER A 227 -12.69 -0.42 1.06
CA SER A 227 -13.71 0.00 2.03
C SER A 227 -14.52 1.18 1.48
N SER A 228 -15.70 1.37 2.00
CA SER A 228 -16.46 2.59 1.75
C SER A 228 -15.73 3.81 2.31
N TYR A 229 -15.86 4.94 1.65
CA TYR A 229 -15.28 6.21 2.08
C TYR A 229 -16.18 7.38 1.71
N GLN A 230 -16.00 8.49 2.42
CA GLN A 230 -16.66 9.77 2.12
C GLN A 230 -15.62 10.76 1.58
N THR A 231 -15.96 11.47 0.52
CA THR A 231 -15.09 12.49 -0.07
C THR A 231 -15.11 13.80 0.69
N PHE A 232 -16.26 14.11 1.31
CA PHE A 232 -16.43 15.32 2.11
C PHE A 232 -17.07 14.93 3.45
N TYR A 233 -16.41 15.33 4.49
CA TYR A 233 -16.88 15.16 5.86
C TYR A 233 -16.48 16.41 6.66
N ALA A 234 -17.42 17.17 7.08
CA ALA A 234 -17.22 18.27 8.00
C ALA A 234 -18.18 18.12 9.18
N ILE A 235 -17.63 18.09 10.37
CA ILE A 235 -18.38 18.12 11.62
C ILE A 235 -18.35 19.56 12.09
N ASP A 236 -19.53 20.13 12.34
CA ASP A 236 -19.65 21.36 13.12
C ASP A 236 -19.72 20.97 14.60
N GLU A 237 -18.75 21.43 15.39
CA GLU A 237 -18.67 21.11 16.82
C GLU A 237 -19.78 21.81 17.63
N PHE A 238 -20.40 22.87 17.10
CA PHE A 238 -21.37 23.70 17.79
C PHE A 238 -22.81 23.38 17.37
N ASP A 239 -23.04 23.03 16.12
CA ASP A 239 -24.37 22.67 15.58
C ASP A 239 -24.33 21.40 14.75
N PRO A 240 -24.81 20.26 15.28
CA PRO A 240 -24.84 18.99 14.54
C PRO A 240 -25.69 19.02 13.26
N ASN A 241 -26.61 20.00 13.10
CA ASN A 241 -27.41 20.15 11.89
C ASN A 241 -26.59 20.75 10.72
N LEU A 242 -25.45 21.31 11.00
CA LEU A 242 -24.50 21.83 10.00
C LEU A 242 -23.48 20.77 9.53
N ASN A 243 -23.58 19.55 10.04
CA ASN A 243 -22.74 18.45 9.59
C ASN A 243 -22.97 18.21 8.11
N ILE A 244 -21.87 18.24 7.34
CA ILE A 244 -21.89 17.93 5.92
C ILE A 244 -21.34 16.53 5.74
N GLU A 245 -22.21 15.61 5.32
CA GLU A 245 -21.83 14.24 5.00
C GLU A 245 -22.07 13.97 3.51
N SER A 246 -21.02 13.61 2.79
CA SER A 246 -21.20 13.10 1.43
C SER A 246 -21.71 11.67 1.46
N ARG A 247 -22.29 11.21 0.34
CA ARG A 247 -22.64 9.80 0.18
C ARG A 247 -21.41 8.91 0.31
N LEU A 248 -21.63 7.69 0.79
CA LEU A 248 -20.61 6.65 0.83
C LEU A 248 -20.28 6.19 -0.59
N PHE A 249 -19.02 6.19 -0.93
CA PHE A 249 -18.51 5.66 -2.18
C PHE A 249 -17.81 4.33 -1.95
N THR A 250 -18.01 3.41 -2.87
CA THR A 250 -17.25 2.16 -2.93
C THR A 250 -16.41 2.16 -4.18
N THR A 251 -15.14 1.77 -4.06
CA THR A 251 -14.22 1.72 -5.18
C THR A 251 -13.76 0.29 -5.44
N LYS A 252 -13.74 -0.06 -6.71
CA LYS A 252 -13.13 -1.29 -7.22
C LYS A 252 -12.12 -0.89 -8.31
N THR A 253 -10.88 -1.31 -8.14
CA THR A 253 -9.82 -1.06 -9.12
C THR A 253 -9.48 -2.36 -9.85
N ASN A 254 -9.40 -2.29 -11.17
CA ASN A 254 -8.88 -3.35 -12.01
C ASN A 254 -7.51 -2.92 -12.56
N ARG A 255 -6.54 -3.83 -12.51
CA ARG A 255 -5.17 -3.56 -12.92
C ARG A 255 -4.68 -4.64 -13.86
N HIS A 256 -4.06 -4.24 -14.96
CA HIS A 256 -3.43 -5.11 -15.94
C HIS A 256 -1.93 -4.84 -15.94
N ILE A 257 -1.12 -5.89 -15.86
CA ILE A 257 0.34 -5.80 -15.88
C ILE A 257 0.83 -6.82 -16.88
N GLY A 258 1.64 -6.38 -17.84
CA GLY A 258 2.43 -7.23 -18.74
C GLY A 258 3.91 -7.09 -18.41
N VAL A 259 4.62 -8.20 -18.36
CA VAL A 259 6.07 -8.24 -18.09
C VAL A 259 6.73 -9.13 -19.13
N ILE A 260 7.84 -8.64 -19.70
CA ILE A 260 8.73 -9.39 -20.55
C ILE A 260 10.08 -9.43 -19.87
N THR A 261 10.63 -10.63 -19.70
CA THR A 261 11.94 -10.84 -19.09
C THR A 261 12.86 -11.55 -20.08
N LEU A 262 14.01 -10.99 -20.34
CA LEU A 262 15.11 -11.65 -21.06
C LEU A 262 16.18 -12.05 -20.06
N GLY A 263 16.50 -13.32 -20.01
CA GLY A 263 17.47 -13.86 -19.07
C GLY A 263 18.64 -14.56 -19.76
N PHE A 264 19.82 -14.36 -19.15
CA PHE A 264 21.06 -15.02 -19.57
C PHE A 264 21.57 -15.87 -18.42
N ARG A 265 21.95 -17.10 -18.74
CA ARG A 265 22.52 -18.05 -17.78
C ARG A 265 23.94 -18.42 -18.23
N PHE A 266 24.91 -18.15 -17.40
CA PHE A 266 26.31 -18.47 -17.59
C PHE A 266 26.68 -19.81 -16.97
#